data_a3ff184be72ec3b9e2ddc2a539ff3429
#
_entry.id   a3ff184be72ec3b9e2ddc2a539ff3429
#
_cell.length_a   1.000
_cell.length_b   1.000
_cell.length_c   1.000
_cell.angle_alpha   90.00
_cell.angle_beta   90.00
_cell.angle_gamma   90.00
#
_symmetry.space_group_name_H-M   'P 1'
#
loop_
_entity.id
_entity.type
_entity.pdbx_description
1 polymer ?
#
loop_
_entity_poly.entity_id
_entity_poly.type
_entity_poly.pdbx_seq_one_letter_code
_entity_poly.pdbx_strand_id
1 'polypeptide(L)'
;MMTALSVLRKRLGFAKPFLEKLFSIEARAAEWWAAGAHHRLFLAQWGIFPLPEFFEHKVGLYWRWKATGQCYFVERGVFSLLAMEPGCKVLELCCGDGFNASYFYAARAGSIESVDFDPKAIAYAKRNFCAGNVTYRVADIRTAMPEGEFDNIIWDAAIEHFTETEIADLMVNIKKRLTASGILSGHTIVEQPDGQKMLPHHEYEFKSKEDLARFFRPHFRNVKVFETIYPDRRNL
;
A
#
# COMPACT_ATOMS: atom_id res chain seq x y z
N MET A 1 53.15 -9.88 25.02
CA MET A 1 53.42 -9.05 23.83
C MET A 1 52.07 -8.70 23.18
N MET A 2 51.59 -7.49 23.33
CA MET A 2 50.35 -7.06 22.66
C MET A 2 50.62 -6.93 21.16
N THR A 3 49.83 -7.59 20.33
CA THR A 3 49.95 -7.51 18.89
C THR A 3 49.57 -6.09 18.38
N ALA A 4 50.20 -5.64 17.30
CA ALA A 4 49.90 -4.32 16.66
C ALA A 4 48.37 -4.12 16.48
N LEU A 5 47.64 -5.18 16.21
CA LEU A 5 46.18 -5.19 16.09
C LEU A 5 45.45 -4.85 17.40
N SER A 6 45.98 -5.26 18.55
CA SER A 6 45.37 -4.96 19.86
C SER A 6 45.57 -3.48 20.25
N VAL A 7 46.70 -2.89 19.87
CA VAL A 7 46.97 -1.46 20.07
C VAL A 7 46.08 -0.61 19.12
N LEU A 8 45.92 -1.02 17.87
CA LEU A 8 45.08 -0.37 16.90
C LEU A 8 43.60 -0.42 17.32
N ARG A 9 43.11 -1.59 17.79
CA ARG A 9 41.76 -1.74 18.37
C ARG A 9 41.53 -0.82 19.56
N LYS A 10 42.50 -0.67 20.44
CA LYS A 10 42.40 0.19 21.62
C LYS A 10 42.38 1.68 21.26
N ARG A 11 43.15 2.11 20.25
CA ARG A 11 43.13 3.49 19.69
C ARG A 11 41.84 3.81 18.95
N LEU A 12 41.32 2.87 18.12
CA LEU A 12 40.04 3.01 17.45
C LEU A 12 38.87 3.02 18.44
N GLY A 13 38.98 2.26 19.54
CA GLY A 13 37.98 2.26 20.61
C GLY A 13 37.84 3.61 21.31
N PHE A 14 38.92 4.37 21.46
CA PHE A 14 38.87 5.71 22.04
C PHE A 14 38.20 6.73 21.11
N ALA A 15 38.40 6.61 19.79
CA ALA A 15 37.78 7.48 18.81
C ALA A 15 36.31 7.11 18.47
N LYS A 16 35.88 5.91 18.86
CA LYS A 16 34.55 5.37 18.51
C LYS A 16 33.40 6.31 18.86
N PRO A 17 33.27 6.88 20.08
CA PRO A 17 32.15 7.78 20.39
C PRO A 17 32.14 9.04 19.54
N PHE A 18 33.32 9.58 19.22
CA PHE A 18 33.45 10.74 18.34
C PHE A 18 33.04 10.40 16.90
N LEU A 19 33.50 9.29 16.36
CA LEU A 19 33.15 8.82 15.02
C LEU A 19 31.67 8.50 14.92
N GLU A 20 31.07 7.86 15.92
CA GLU A 20 29.62 7.60 15.96
C GLU A 20 28.82 8.89 15.93
N LYS A 21 29.23 9.91 16.68
CA LYS A 21 28.58 11.22 16.66
C LYS A 21 28.74 11.91 15.32
N LEU A 22 29.94 11.92 14.73
CA LEU A 22 30.22 12.50 13.42
C LEU A 22 29.40 11.84 12.33
N PHE A 23 29.47 10.51 12.24
CA PHE A 23 28.73 9.76 11.21
C PHE A 23 27.22 9.79 11.42
N SER A 24 26.73 9.93 12.65
CA SER A 24 25.31 10.13 12.89
C SER A 24 24.80 11.48 12.37
N ILE A 25 25.64 12.52 12.42
CA ILE A 25 25.30 13.84 11.85
C ILE A 25 25.30 13.74 10.31
N GLU A 26 26.34 13.13 9.75
CA GLU A 26 26.46 12.91 8.30
C GLU A 26 25.29 12.09 7.76
N ALA A 27 24.94 10.99 8.42
CA ALA A 27 23.79 10.16 8.05
C ALA A 27 22.49 10.96 8.05
N ARG A 28 22.22 11.75 9.11
CA ARG A 28 21.02 12.59 9.18
C ARG A 28 20.98 13.66 8.09
N ALA A 29 22.12 14.27 7.76
CA ALA A 29 22.19 15.24 6.68
C ALA A 29 21.92 14.60 5.32
N ALA A 30 22.51 13.43 5.07
CA ALA A 30 22.27 12.64 3.85
C ALA A 30 20.79 12.21 3.73
N GLU A 31 20.20 11.76 4.83
CA GLU A 31 18.78 11.44 4.92
C GLU A 31 17.91 12.64 4.55
N TRP A 32 18.14 13.78 5.18
CA TRP A 32 17.38 15.01 4.91
C TRP A 32 17.50 15.43 3.44
N TRP A 33 18.70 15.38 2.88
CA TRP A 33 18.93 15.70 1.50
C TRP A 33 18.21 14.71 0.55
N ALA A 34 18.30 13.41 0.82
CA ALA A 34 17.64 12.37 0.03
C ALA A 34 16.11 12.55 0.07
N ALA A 35 15.52 12.79 1.25
CA ALA A 35 14.09 13.05 1.37
C ALA A 35 13.65 14.26 0.54
N GLY A 36 14.41 15.36 0.60
CA GLY A 36 14.14 16.55 -0.21
C GLY A 36 14.27 16.31 -1.72
N ALA A 37 15.25 15.50 -2.14
CA ALA A 37 15.43 15.14 -3.55
C ALA A 37 14.26 14.30 -4.08
N HIS A 38 13.83 13.31 -3.32
CA HIS A 38 12.67 12.48 -3.66
C HIS A 38 11.36 13.25 -3.66
N HIS A 39 11.18 14.16 -2.72
CA HIS A 39 10.00 15.04 -2.72
C HIS A 39 9.94 15.91 -3.99
N ARG A 40 11.05 16.49 -4.41
CA ARG A 40 11.12 17.25 -5.67
C ARG A 40 10.82 16.36 -6.90
N LEU A 41 11.33 15.14 -6.92
CA LEU A 41 11.02 14.17 -7.98
C LEU A 41 9.52 13.84 -7.99
N PHE A 42 8.92 13.60 -6.83
CA PHE A 42 7.49 13.36 -6.68
C PHE A 42 6.66 14.51 -7.25
N LEU A 43 6.99 15.76 -6.88
CA LEU A 43 6.32 16.94 -7.42
C LEU A 43 6.49 17.10 -8.94
N ALA A 44 7.66 16.74 -9.47
CA ALA A 44 7.89 16.76 -10.91
C ALA A 44 7.07 15.73 -11.68
N GLN A 45 6.82 14.57 -11.06
CA GLN A 45 6.06 13.47 -11.68
C GLN A 45 4.54 13.66 -11.56
N TRP A 46 4.05 14.16 -10.44
CA TRP A 46 2.63 14.25 -10.11
C TRP A 46 2.06 15.66 -10.20
N GLY A 47 2.92 16.69 -10.23
CA GLY A 47 2.56 18.11 -10.23
C GLY A 47 2.78 18.76 -8.88
N ILE A 48 2.74 20.09 -8.85
CA ILE A 48 3.01 20.90 -7.65
C ILE A 48 1.95 20.67 -6.56
N PHE A 49 0.72 20.34 -6.99
CA PHE A 49 -0.39 19.98 -6.10
C PHE A 49 -0.86 18.56 -6.47
N PRO A 50 -0.15 17.51 -6.05
CA PRO A 50 -0.58 16.14 -6.31
C PRO A 50 -1.86 15.84 -5.54
N LEU A 51 -2.66 14.91 -6.07
CA LEU A 51 -3.80 14.38 -5.32
C LEU A 51 -3.30 13.71 -4.04
N PRO A 52 -4.06 13.80 -2.93
CA PRO A 52 -3.64 13.26 -1.64
C PRO A 52 -3.39 11.74 -1.63
N GLU A 53 -3.98 11.01 -2.59
CA GLU A 53 -3.81 9.56 -2.76
C GLU A 53 -2.42 9.18 -3.27
N PHE A 54 -1.73 10.10 -3.95
CA PHE A 54 -0.41 9.82 -4.51
C PHE A 54 0.69 10.24 -3.53
N PHE A 55 1.56 9.31 -3.20
CA PHE A 55 2.70 9.55 -2.34
C PHE A 55 3.95 8.80 -2.81
N GLU A 56 5.10 9.28 -2.37
CA GLU A 56 6.36 8.63 -2.64
C GLU A 56 6.53 7.37 -1.79
N HIS A 57 6.23 6.21 -2.38
CA HIS A 57 6.26 4.95 -1.67
C HIS A 57 7.67 4.53 -1.23
N LYS A 58 8.67 4.68 -2.10
CA LYS A 58 10.01 4.14 -1.84
C LYS A 58 10.70 4.80 -0.66
N VAL A 59 10.68 6.11 -0.60
CA VAL A 59 11.35 6.89 0.44
C VAL A 59 10.41 7.25 1.56
N GLY A 60 9.17 7.57 1.23
CA GLY A 60 8.14 7.89 2.20
C GLY A 60 7.89 6.76 3.21
N LEU A 61 7.89 5.50 2.77
CA LEU A 61 7.76 4.34 3.64
C LEU A 61 8.88 4.24 4.66
N TYR A 62 10.12 4.31 4.20
CA TYR A 62 11.29 4.23 5.08
C TYR A 62 11.31 5.37 6.12
N TRP A 63 11.10 6.61 5.69
CA TRP A 63 11.13 7.78 6.55
C TRP A 63 10.01 7.79 7.57
N ARG A 64 8.80 7.43 7.16
CA ARG A 64 7.66 7.34 8.08
C ARG A 64 7.88 6.25 9.12
N TRP A 65 8.28 5.07 8.68
CA TRP A 65 8.58 3.98 9.61
C TRP A 65 9.68 4.38 10.60
N LYS A 66 10.77 4.96 10.12
CA LYS A 66 11.88 5.42 10.97
C LYS A 66 11.46 6.52 11.95
N ALA A 67 10.66 7.49 11.51
CA ALA A 67 10.26 8.63 12.32
C ALA A 67 9.15 8.30 13.32
N THR A 68 8.23 7.41 12.97
CA THR A 68 6.97 7.20 13.71
C THR A 68 6.72 5.75 14.11
N GLY A 69 7.48 4.79 13.60
CA GLY A 69 7.24 3.35 13.76
C GLY A 69 6.03 2.84 12.96
N GLN A 70 5.39 3.68 12.16
CA GLN A 70 4.19 3.34 11.43
C GLN A 70 4.52 2.63 10.12
N CYS A 71 3.93 1.46 9.90
CA CYS A 71 4.15 0.63 8.71
C CYS A 71 2.88 0.35 7.90
N TYR A 72 1.80 1.10 8.10
CA TYR A 72 0.51 0.83 7.47
C TYR A 72 0.54 0.81 5.92
N PHE A 73 1.47 1.51 5.29
CA PHE A 73 1.64 1.42 3.82
C PHE A 73 2.17 0.06 3.36
N VAL A 74 3.00 -0.59 4.17
CA VAL A 74 3.48 -1.96 3.90
C VAL A 74 2.42 -2.98 4.28
N GLU A 75 1.72 -2.73 5.37
CA GLU A 75 0.64 -3.56 5.89
C GLU A 75 -0.39 -3.91 4.81
N ARG A 76 -0.85 -2.91 4.03
CA ARG A 76 -1.79 -3.10 2.92
C ARG A 76 -1.35 -4.22 1.98
N GLY A 77 -0.16 -4.10 1.39
CA GLY A 77 0.37 -5.11 0.48
C GLY A 77 0.60 -6.47 1.13
N VAL A 78 1.07 -6.49 2.40
CA VAL A 78 1.38 -7.74 3.11
C VAL A 78 0.13 -8.57 3.39
N PHE A 79 -0.96 -7.98 3.88
CA PHE A 79 -2.17 -8.75 4.18
C PHE A 79 -2.79 -9.37 2.92
N SER A 80 -2.86 -8.63 1.83
CA SER A 80 -3.34 -9.18 0.56
C SER A 80 -2.39 -10.25 0.01
N LEU A 81 -1.07 -10.06 0.11
CA LEU A 81 -0.09 -11.07 -0.27
C LEU A 81 -0.27 -12.38 0.52
N LEU A 82 -0.55 -12.30 1.82
CA LEU A 82 -0.76 -13.50 2.67
C LEU A 82 -2.05 -14.25 2.32
N ALA A 83 -3.03 -13.58 1.74
CA ALA A 83 -4.28 -14.19 1.28
C ALA A 83 -4.17 -14.90 -0.08
N MET A 84 -3.02 -14.78 -0.77
CA MET A 84 -2.81 -15.34 -2.11
C MET A 84 -2.15 -16.71 -2.06
N GLU A 85 -2.61 -17.63 -2.89
CA GLU A 85 -1.90 -18.87 -3.17
C GLU A 85 -0.85 -18.66 -4.27
N PRO A 86 0.27 -19.40 -4.24
CA PRO A 86 1.30 -19.29 -5.28
C PRO A 86 0.73 -19.61 -6.67
N GLY A 87 1.02 -18.76 -7.64
CA GLY A 87 0.60 -18.93 -9.04
C GLY A 87 -0.83 -18.50 -9.32
N CYS A 88 -1.57 -17.93 -8.35
CA CYS A 88 -2.95 -17.48 -8.52
C CYS A 88 -3.10 -16.37 -9.58
N LYS A 89 -4.29 -16.29 -10.17
CA LYS A 89 -4.70 -15.21 -11.06
C LYS A 89 -5.38 -14.10 -10.25
N VAL A 90 -4.86 -12.90 -10.35
CA VAL A 90 -5.25 -11.76 -9.52
C VAL A 90 -5.89 -10.65 -10.34
N LEU A 91 -6.95 -10.05 -9.82
CA LEU A 91 -7.47 -8.75 -10.24
C LEU A 91 -7.25 -7.75 -9.09
N GLU A 92 -6.50 -6.69 -9.35
CA GLU A 92 -6.34 -5.58 -8.40
C GLU A 92 -7.20 -4.39 -8.85
N LEU A 93 -8.09 -3.97 -7.97
CA LEU A 93 -9.03 -2.86 -8.19
C LEU A 93 -8.45 -1.58 -7.61
N CYS A 94 -8.51 -0.49 -8.38
CA CYS A 94 -8.02 0.84 -7.96
C CYS A 94 -6.54 0.80 -7.56
N CYS A 95 -5.69 0.28 -8.46
CA CYS A 95 -4.28 0.00 -8.18
C CYS A 95 -3.40 1.25 -7.98
N GLY A 96 -3.94 2.45 -8.22
CA GLY A 96 -3.19 3.69 -8.14
C GLY A 96 -1.94 3.67 -9.02
N ASP A 97 -0.80 3.95 -8.42
CA ASP A 97 0.50 3.98 -9.11
C ASP A 97 1.12 2.60 -9.39
N GLY A 98 0.46 1.50 -8.97
CA GLY A 98 0.92 0.12 -9.21
C GLY A 98 1.99 -0.39 -8.25
N PHE A 99 2.30 0.35 -7.19
CA PHE A 99 3.35 -0.04 -6.24
C PHE A 99 3.08 -1.42 -5.61
N ASN A 100 1.86 -1.66 -5.10
CA ASN A 100 1.51 -2.91 -4.44
C ASN A 100 1.55 -4.09 -5.40
N ALA A 101 1.01 -3.94 -6.62
CA ALA A 101 1.09 -4.96 -7.66
C ALA A 101 2.51 -5.44 -7.89
N SER A 102 3.43 -4.51 -8.09
CA SER A 102 4.81 -4.80 -8.47
C SER A 102 5.67 -5.31 -7.32
N TYR A 103 5.54 -4.74 -6.12
CA TYR A 103 6.43 -5.05 -4.99
C TYR A 103 5.92 -6.14 -4.04
N PHE A 104 4.62 -6.39 -4.03
CA PHE A 104 4.03 -7.42 -3.18
C PHE A 104 3.42 -8.55 -4.00
N TYR A 105 2.41 -8.26 -4.81
CA TYR A 105 1.58 -9.30 -5.41
C TYR A 105 2.28 -10.07 -6.52
N ALA A 106 3.12 -9.40 -7.31
CA ALA A 106 3.87 -10.03 -8.39
C ALA A 106 4.80 -11.15 -7.91
N ALA A 107 5.25 -11.10 -6.66
CA ALA A 107 6.10 -12.13 -6.08
C ALA A 107 5.39 -13.49 -5.90
N ARG A 108 4.05 -13.50 -5.88
CA ARG A 108 3.26 -14.71 -5.59
C ARG A 108 2.27 -15.09 -6.69
N ALA A 109 1.71 -14.09 -7.35
CA ALA A 109 0.75 -14.30 -8.44
C ALA A 109 1.38 -14.92 -9.69
N GLY A 110 0.62 -15.76 -10.40
CA GLY A 110 0.95 -16.18 -11.75
C GLY A 110 0.70 -15.08 -12.78
N SER A 111 -0.39 -14.33 -12.61
CA SER A 111 -0.72 -13.16 -13.41
C SER A 111 -1.56 -12.16 -12.62
N ILE A 112 -1.37 -10.87 -12.90
CA ILE A 112 -2.12 -9.78 -12.28
C ILE A 112 -2.66 -8.86 -13.36
N GLU A 113 -3.97 -8.60 -13.31
CA GLU A 113 -4.60 -7.49 -14.00
C GLU A 113 -4.89 -6.39 -12.99
N SER A 114 -4.20 -5.25 -13.09
CA SER A 114 -4.37 -4.10 -12.20
C SER A 114 -5.09 -2.98 -12.94
N VAL A 115 -6.15 -2.46 -12.36
CA VAL A 115 -6.95 -1.41 -12.97
C VAL A 115 -7.10 -0.19 -12.07
N ASP A 116 -7.14 0.96 -12.71
CA ASP A 116 -7.46 2.24 -12.07
C ASP A 116 -8.20 3.14 -13.07
N PHE A 117 -9.07 4.00 -12.59
CA PHE A 117 -9.79 4.93 -13.45
C PHE A 117 -8.91 6.10 -13.93
N ASP A 118 -7.83 6.43 -13.22
CA ASP A 118 -6.94 7.53 -13.55
C ASP A 118 -5.89 7.11 -14.60
N PRO A 119 -5.96 7.64 -15.83
CA PRO A 119 -4.97 7.33 -16.86
C PRO A 119 -3.56 7.80 -16.51
N LYS A 120 -3.40 8.82 -15.64
CA LYS A 120 -2.10 9.31 -15.19
C LYS A 120 -1.45 8.30 -14.24
N ALA A 121 -2.22 7.75 -13.31
CA ALA A 121 -1.76 6.70 -12.40
C ALA A 121 -1.31 5.46 -13.19
N ILE A 122 -2.12 4.99 -14.14
CA ILE A 122 -1.79 3.85 -15.00
C ILE A 122 -0.55 4.11 -15.88
N ALA A 123 -0.42 5.31 -16.44
CA ALA A 123 0.78 5.65 -17.21
C ALA A 123 2.05 5.67 -16.33
N TYR A 124 1.92 6.10 -15.08
CA TYR A 124 3.00 6.06 -14.09
C TYR A 124 3.35 4.62 -13.71
N ALA A 125 2.35 3.78 -13.40
CA ALA A 125 2.51 2.38 -13.08
C ALA A 125 3.26 1.62 -14.18
N LYS A 126 2.81 1.74 -15.43
CA LYS A 126 3.45 1.12 -16.60
C LYS A 126 4.91 1.51 -16.78
N ARG A 127 5.29 2.71 -16.40
CA ARG A 127 6.67 3.21 -16.55
C ARG A 127 7.59 2.82 -15.39
N ASN A 128 7.07 2.80 -14.17
CA ASN A 128 7.89 2.73 -12.97
C ASN A 128 7.76 1.42 -12.20
N PHE A 129 6.68 0.66 -12.41
CA PHE A 129 6.35 -0.55 -11.66
C PHE A 129 6.05 -1.72 -12.60
N CYS A 130 7.04 -2.06 -13.44
CA CYS A 130 6.95 -3.16 -14.39
C CYS A 130 7.40 -4.47 -13.73
N ALA A 131 6.48 -5.40 -13.54
CA ALA A 131 6.77 -6.81 -13.29
C ALA A 131 6.23 -7.63 -14.48
N GLY A 132 6.94 -8.70 -14.84
CA GLY A 132 6.64 -9.46 -16.07
C GLY A 132 5.27 -10.14 -16.09
N ASN A 133 4.64 -10.30 -14.92
CA ASN A 133 3.33 -10.92 -14.74
C ASN A 133 2.24 -9.90 -14.37
N VAL A 134 2.50 -8.59 -14.46
CA VAL A 134 1.53 -7.53 -14.17
C VAL A 134 1.14 -6.78 -15.44
N THR A 135 -0.16 -6.59 -15.65
CA THR A 135 -0.73 -5.74 -16.69
C THR A 135 -1.54 -4.62 -16.07
N TYR A 136 -1.37 -3.39 -16.55
CA TYR A 136 -2.08 -2.21 -16.09
C TYR A 136 -3.04 -1.69 -17.15
N ARG A 137 -4.29 -1.41 -16.77
CA ARG A 137 -5.33 -0.91 -17.67
C ARG A 137 -6.13 0.21 -17.02
N VAL A 138 -6.49 1.22 -17.80
CA VAL A 138 -7.46 2.24 -17.37
C VAL A 138 -8.85 1.63 -17.39
N ALA A 139 -9.51 1.61 -16.24
CA ALA A 139 -10.90 1.17 -16.11
C ALA A 139 -11.56 1.75 -14.85
N ASP A 140 -12.74 2.28 -14.99
CA ASP A 140 -13.63 2.59 -13.86
C ASP A 140 -14.38 1.31 -13.48
N ILE A 141 -14.11 0.78 -12.29
CA ILE A 141 -14.69 -0.49 -11.83
C ILE A 141 -16.21 -0.45 -11.65
N ARG A 142 -16.81 0.74 -11.56
CA ARG A 142 -18.28 0.94 -11.49
C ARG A 142 -18.95 0.55 -12.80
N THR A 143 -18.29 0.77 -13.92
CA THR A 143 -18.87 0.63 -15.26
C THR A 143 -18.13 -0.36 -16.16
N ALA A 144 -16.84 -0.59 -15.90
CA ALA A 144 -15.94 -1.34 -16.76
C ALA A 144 -15.00 -2.28 -15.97
N MET A 145 -15.51 -2.92 -14.91
CA MET A 145 -14.72 -3.93 -14.17
C MET A 145 -14.30 -5.05 -15.11
N PRO A 146 -13.02 -5.45 -15.12
CA PRO A 146 -12.51 -6.54 -15.98
C PRO A 146 -13.33 -7.80 -15.91
N GLU A 147 -13.53 -8.44 -17.07
CA GLU A 147 -14.23 -9.73 -17.18
C GLU A 147 -13.27 -10.90 -16.95
N GLY A 148 -13.82 -12.03 -16.53
CA GLY A 148 -13.07 -13.26 -16.29
C GLY A 148 -13.23 -13.79 -14.88
N GLU A 149 -12.54 -14.92 -14.62
CA GLU A 149 -12.49 -15.53 -13.29
C GLU A 149 -11.10 -15.32 -12.68
N PHE A 150 -11.08 -14.98 -11.39
CA PHE A 150 -9.87 -14.68 -10.61
C PHE A 150 -9.86 -15.49 -9.31
N ASP A 151 -8.67 -15.96 -8.93
CA ASP A 151 -8.49 -16.64 -7.65
C ASP A 151 -8.43 -15.65 -6.49
N ASN A 152 -7.88 -14.45 -6.74
CA ASN A 152 -7.88 -13.35 -5.79
C ASN A 152 -8.36 -12.07 -6.47
N ILE A 153 -9.21 -11.33 -5.77
CA ILE A 153 -9.52 -9.94 -6.08
C ILE A 153 -9.02 -9.10 -4.91
N ILE A 154 -8.27 -8.05 -5.21
CA ILE A 154 -7.69 -7.16 -4.19
C ILE A 154 -8.32 -5.78 -4.37
N TRP A 155 -8.91 -5.25 -3.29
CA TRP A 155 -9.49 -3.92 -3.23
C TRP A 155 -8.89 -3.17 -2.05
N ASP A 156 -7.72 -2.60 -2.27
CA ASP A 156 -6.84 -2.10 -1.23
C ASP A 156 -6.85 -0.57 -1.16
N ALA A 157 -7.21 -0.03 0.02
CA ALA A 157 -7.25 1.41 0.32
C ALA A 157 -7.99 2.25 -0.75
N ALA A 158 -9.16 1.76 -1.16
CA ALA A 158 -9.97 2.41 -2.16
C ALA A 158 -11.49 2.24 -1.92
N ILE A 159 -11.93 1.27 -1.13
CA ILE A 159 -13.34 1.03 -0.85
C ILE A 159 -14.01 2.26 -0.19
N GLU A 160 -13.25 3.04 0.56
CA GLU A 160 -13.70 4.27 1.21
C GLU A 160 -14.05 5.41 0.24
N HIS A 161 -13.65 5.30 -1.02
CA HIS A 161 -13.99 6.29 -2.07
C HIS A 161 -15.34 6.03 -2.74
N PHE A 162 -16.07 5.01 -2.31
CA PHE A 162 -17.36 4.64 -2.89
C PHE A 162 -18.48 4.83 -1.87
N THR A 163 -19.65 5.20 -2.38
CA THR A 163 -20.89 5.26 -1.59
C THR A 163 -21.32 3.85 -1.17
N GLU A 164 -22.15 3.74 -0.13
CA GLU A 164 -22.70 2.45 0.32
C GLU A 164 -23.40 1.68 -0.81
N THR A 165 -24.13 2.36 -1.66
CA THR A 165 -24.81 1.76 -2.81
C THR A 165 -23.80 1.22 -3.83
N GLU A 166 -22.79 2.01 -4.18
CA GLU A 166 -21.74 1.57 -5.10
C GLU A 166 -20.94 0.39 -4.54
N ILE A 167 -20.65 0.37 -3.23
CA ILE A 167 -19.98 -0.77 -2.58
C ILE A 167 -20.84 -2.03 -2.72
N ALA A 168 -22.16 -1.94 -2.48
CA ALA A 168 -23.05 -3.08 -2.60
C ALA A 168 -23.11 -3.62 -4.04
N ASP A 169 -23.21 -2.75 -5.03
CA ASP A 169 -23.21 -3.12 -6.45
C ASP A 169 -21.89 -3.73 -6.89
N LEU A 170 -20.78 -3.16 -6.44
CA LEU A 170 -19.43 -3.67 -6.72
C LEU A 170 -19.22 -5.04 -6.09
N MET A 171 -19.73 -5.30 -4.87
CA MET A 171 -19.66 -6.64 -4.25
C MET A 171 -20.33 -7.72 -5.08
N VAL A 172 -21.48 -7.42 -5.69
CA VAL A 172 -22.15 -8.35 -6.62
C VAL A 172 -21.25 -8.64 -7.83
N ASN A 173 -20.63 -7.62 -8.39
CA ASN A 173 -19.76 -7.73 -9.55
C ASN A 173 -18.44 -8.45 -9.23
N ILE A 174 -17.85 -8.17 -8.08
CA ILE A 174 -16.66 -8.86 -7.56
C ILE A 174 -16.97 -10.35 -7.37
N LYS A 175 -18.11 -10.68 -6.73
CA LYS A 175 -18.47 -12.08 -6.47
C LYS A 175 -18.66 -12.90 -7.73
N LYS A 176 -19.18 -12.31 -8.80
CA LYS A 176 -19.33 -12.97 -10.12
C LYS A 176 -17.99 -13.32 -10.78
N ARG A 177 -16.91 -12.62 -10.40
CA ARG A 177 -15.58 -12.74 -11.00
C ARG A 177 -14.61 -13.57 -10.15
N LEU A 178 -15.01 -13.95 -8.95
CA LEU A 178 -14.22 -14.85 -8.11
C LEU A 178 -14.51 -16.31 -8.47
N THR A 179 -13.46 -17.11 -8.55
CA THR A 179 -13.58 -18.58 -8.59
C THR A 179 -14.33 -19.08 -7.34
N ALA A 180 -14.79 -20.33 -7.35
CA ALA A 180 -15.57 -20.91 -6.23
C ALA A 180 -14.83 -20.83 -4.87
N SER A 181 -13.51 -20.94 -4.88
CA SER A 181 -12.62 -20.81 -3.72
C SER A 181 -11.93 -19.44 -3.63
N GLY A 182 -12.29 -18.52 -4.52
CA GLY A 182 -11.62 -17.23 -4.65
C GLY A 182 -11.77 -16.35 -3.40
N ILE A 183 -10.75 -15.54 -3.15
CA ILE A 183 -10.64 -14.67 -1.99
C ILE A 183 -10.69 -13.20 -2.43
N LEU A 184 -11.55 -12.42 -1.77
CA LEU A 184 -11.48 -10.97 -1.80
C LEU A 184 -10.68 -10.51 -0.58
N SER A 185 -9.66 -9.71 -0.80
CA SER A 185 -8.86 -9.09 0.25
C SER A 185 -8.70 -7.59 0.01
N GLY A 186 -8.32 -6.86 1.03
CA GLY A 186 -8.10 -5.42 0.93
C GLY A 186 -7.80 -4.81 2.27
N HIS A 187 -7.76 -3.49 2.29
CA HIS A 187 -7.46 -2.67 3.45
C HIS A 187 -8.22 -1.35 3.32
N THR A 188 -8.71 -0.85 4.43
CA THR A 188 -9.38 0.46 4.50
C THR A 188 -9.12 1.12 5.84
N ILE A 189 -9.61 2.33 6.00
CA ILE A 189 -9.46 3.10 7.24
C ILE A 189 -10.75 3.08 8.07
N VAL A 190 -10.58 3.36 9.35
CA VAL A 190 -11.70 3.59 10.29
C VAL A 190 -11.95 5.09 10.42
N GLU A 191 -13.21 5.48 10.45
CA GLU A 191 -13.67 6.84 10.73
C GLU A 191 -12.98 7.42 11.99
N GLN A 192 -12.60 8.68 11.93
CA GLN A 192 -11.99 9.36 13.08
C GLN A 192 -12.98 9.49 14.24
N PRO A 193 -12.51 9.47 15.50
CA PRO A 193 -13.37 9.55 16.67
C PRO A 193 -14.24 10.81 16.74
N ASP A 194 -13.82 11.89 16.08
CA ASP A 194 -14.56 13.15 15.99
C ASP A 194 -15.55 13.20 14.82
N GLY A 195 -15.66 12.11 14.07
CA GLY A 195 -16.55 11.98 12.91
C GLY A 195 -16.06 12.77 11.68
N GLN A 196 -14.85 13.33 11.71
CA GLN A 196 -14.28 13.97 10.53
C GLN A 196 -13.71 12.92 9.58
N LYS A 197 -13.95 13.10 8.30
CA LYS A 197 -13.33 12.25 7.28
C LYS A 197 -11.82 12.48 7.25
N MET A 198 -11.05 11.40 7.15
CA MET A 198 -9.60 11.50 7.04
C MET A 198 -9.17 12.22 5.77
N LEU A 199 -9.91 12.00 4.66
CA LEU A 199 -9.72 12.72 3.42
C LEU A 199 -11.06 13.26 2.90
N PRO A 200 -11.09 14.48 2.34
CA PRO A 200 -12.34 15.13 1.91
C PRO A 200 -13.12 14.37 0.83
N HIS A 201 -12.43 13.55 0.04
CA HIS A 201 -13.00 12.79 -1.08
C HIS A 201 -13.37 11.34 -0.71
N HIS A 202 -13.23 10.94 0.56
CA HIS A 202 -13.83 9.69 1.02
C HIS A 202 -15.36 9.83 1.04
N GLU A 203 -16.05 8.87 0.44
CA GLU A 203 -17.49 8.81 0.45
C GLU A 203 -18.02 8.10 1.70
N TYR A 204 -17.37 6.99 2.08
CA TYR A 204 -17.74 6.18 3.23
C TYR A 204 -16.54 5.67 4.01
N GLU A 205 -16.33 6.18 5.23
CA GLU A 205 -15.33 5.64 6.16
C GLU A 205 -16.02 4.71 7.17
N PHE A 206 -15.42 3.54 7.39
CA PHE A 206 -16.04 2.48 8.20
C PHE A 206 -15.89 2.76 9.70
N LYS A 207 -16.95 2.55 10.48
CA LYS A 207 -16.96 2.80 11.93
C LYS A 207 -16.33 1.67 12.74
N SER A 208 -16.41 0.44 12.24
CA SER A 208 -15.96 -0.76 12.95
C SER A 208 -15.73 -1.93 12.00
N LYS A 209 -15.16 -3.01 12.52
CA LYS A 209 -15.06 -4.30 11.82
C LYS A 209 -16.41 -4.84 11.38
N GLU A 210 -17.43 -4.68 12.21
CA GLU A 210 -18.80 -5.12 11.94
C GLU A 210 -19.43 -4.32 10.81
N ASP A 211 -19.16 -3.02 10.78
CA ASP A 211 -19.61 -2.13 9.72
C ASP A 211 -19.01 -2.50 8.37
N LEU A 212 -17.69 -2.74 8.31
CA LEU A 212 -17.05 -3.26 7.10
C LEU A 212 -17.59 -4.66 6.74
N ALA A 213 -17.66 -5.58 7.71
CA ALA A 213 -18.08 -6.96 7.48
C ALA A 213 -19.51 -7.09 6.94
N ARG A 214 -20.42 -6.14 7.22
CA ARG A 214 -21.81 -6.18 6.74
C ARG A 214 -21.93 -6.18 5.21
N PHE A 215 -20.98 -5.56 4.51
CA PHE A 215 -20.96 -5.55 3.05
C PHE A 215 -20.49 -6.89 2.46
N PHE A 216 -19.71 -7.67 3.19
CA PHE A 216 -19.15 -8.93 2.72
C PHE A 216 -20.00 -10.14 3.10
N ARG A 217 -20.62 -10.15 4.27
CA ARG A 217 -21.39 -11.30 4.77
C ARG A 217 -22.50 -11.82 3.82
N PRO A 218 -23.20 -10.98 3.05
CA PRO A 218 -24.19 -11.48 2.08
C PRO A 218 -23.58 -12.30 0.93
N HIS A 219 -22.29 -12.11 0.65
CA HIS A 219 -21.61 -12.66 -0.53
C HIS A 219 -20.60 -13.76 -0.19
N PHE A 220 -20.07 -13.77 1.05
CA PHE A 220 -18.97 -14.65 1.45
C PHE A 220 -19.31 -15.47 2.69
N ARG A 221 -19.02 -16.76 2.64
CA ARG A 221 -19.23 -17.68 3.78
C ARG A 221 -18.33 -17.33 4.95
N ASN A 222 -17.09 -16.98 4.69
CA ASN A 222 -16.08 -16.64 5.69
C ASN A 222 -15.65 -15.20 5.49
N VAL A 223 -15.86 -14.38 6.50
CA VAL A 223 -15.40 -12.99 6.54
C VAL A 223 -14.53 -12.82 7.78
N LYS A 224 -13.29 -12.40 7.57
CA LYS A 224 -12.35 -12.08 8.65
C LYS A 224 -11.92 -10.63 8.48
N VAL A 225 -12.10 -9.82 9.51
CA VAL A 225 -11.65 -8.43 9.54
C VAL A 225 -10.66 -8.30 10.69
N PHE A 226 -9.45 -7.91 10.35
CA PHE A 226 -8.42 -7.54 11.30
C PHE A 226 -8.48 -6.05 11.57
N GLU A 227 -7.90 -5.62 12.66
CA GLU A 227 -7.77 -4.20 12.97
C GLU A 227 -6.35 -3.93 13.44
N THR A 228 -5.74 -2.90 12.87
CA THR A 228 -4.47 -2.35 13.32
C THR A 228 -4.66 -0.92 13.80
N ILE A 229 -4.00 -0.60 14.90
CA ILE A 229 -4.17 0.68 15.59
C ILE A 229 -2.82 1.40 15.62
N TYR A 230 -2.79 2.58 15.05
CA TYR A 230 -1.67 3.52 15.09
C TYR A 230 -2.08 4.78 15.87
N PRO A 231 -1.12 5.61 16.30
CA PRO A 231 -1.43 6.81 17.07
C PRO A 231 -2.37 7.80 16.39
N ASP A 232 -2.35 7.84 15.05
CA ASP A 232 -3.07 8.80 14.22
C ASP A 232 -4.15 8.17 13.33
N ARG A 233 -4.26 6.82 13.32
CA ARG A 233 -5.26 6.13 12.50
C ARG A 233 -5.52 4.71 12.94
N ARG A 234 -6.69 4.22 12.58
CA ARG A 234 -7.07 2.81 12.68
C ARG A 234 -7.37 2.27 11.29
N ASN A 235 -6.98 1.03 11.04
CA ASN A 235 -7.18 0.37 9.74
C ASN A 235 -7.90 -0.97 9.92
N LEU A 236 -8.64 -1.38 8.90
CA LEU A 236 -9.34 -2.67 8.80
C LEU A 236 -8.83 -3.45 7.60
#